data_08ebf8d8708cb00635269e77e8889fd3
#
_entry.id   08ebf8d8708cb00635269e77e8889fd3
#
_cell.length_a   1.000
_cell.length_b   1.000
_cell.length_c   1.000
_cell.angle_alpha   90.00
_cell.angle_beta   90.00
_cell.angle_gamma   90.00
#
_symmetry.space_group_name_H-M   'P 1'
#
loop_
_entity.id
_entity.type
_entity.pdbx_description
1 polymer ?
#
loop_
_entity_poly.entity_id
_entity_poly.type
_entity_poly.pdbx_seq_one_letter_code
_entity_poly.pdbx_strand_id
1 'polypeptide(L)'
;FSRTLIPTLAMYLMRAPSKAGDSAQRRKNVFARFQVRFEQRFEALRNRYRSVLQRAITNRRRFLPIYLALCLASLALIPFAGRDFFPAVDTGEIRLHLRAPTGMRIEETARLTDEVEAKIRTVIPQSQQAAVLDNIGVPVSGINLTYDSSDPIGSEDADIMVTLKPDHKPTAQYVAQLRDVLNTAFPGVTFAFLPADIVSQILNFGLPAPIDVQIVGNKLA
;
A
#
# COMPACT_ATOMS: atom_id res chain seq x y z
N PHE A 1 13.42 -33.85 15.46
CA PHE A 1 14.47 -32.98 16.00
C PHE A 1 14.15 -32.43 17.40
N SER A 2 12.91 -32.08 17.74
CA SER A 2 12.56 -31.48 19.03
C SER A 2 12.61 -32.45 20.21
N ARG A 3 12.42 -33.74 20.04
CA ARG A 3 12.35 -34.72 21.11
C ARG A 3 13.72 -35.30 21.56
N THR A 4 14.76 -35.08 20.75
CA THR A 4 16.12 -35.60 21.05
C THR A 4 17.13 -34.50 21.27
N LEU A 5 17.08 -33.41 20.50
CA LEU A 5 18.07 -32.34 20.56
C LEU A 5 17.93 -31.46 21.81
N ILE A 6 16.69 -31.16 22.22
CA ILE A 6 16.45 -30.31 23.39
C ILE A 6 16.87 -31.01 24.70
N PRO A 7 16.50 -32.28 24.98
CA PRO A 7 16.96 -32.96 26.19
C PRO A 7 18.48 -33.21 26.21
N THR A 8 19.11 -33.50 25.06
CA THR A 8 20.56 -33.67 25.00
C THR A 8 21.31 -32.36 25.20
N LEU A 9 20.87 -31.27 24.61
CA LEU A 9 21.43 -29.93 24.84
C LEU A 9 21.23 -29.50 26.30
N ALA A 10 20.07 -29.75 26.90
CA ALA A 10 19.80 -29.48 28.30
C ALA A 10 20.72 -30.31 29.24
N MET A 11 20.98 -31.57 28.91
CA MET A 11 21.86 -32.42 29.67
C MET A 11 23.33 -31.97 29.60
N TYR A 12 23.79 -31.44 28.47
CA TYR A 12 25.16 -30.92 28.30
C TYR A 12 25.34 -29.51 28.85
N LEU A 13 24.32 -28.63 28.74
CA LEU A 13 24.38 -27.25 29.22
C LEU A 13 24.02 -27.11 30.71
N MET A 14 23.11 -27.95 31.23
CA MET A 14 22.77 -28.01 32.64
C MET A 14 23.60 -29.06 33.38
N ARG A 15 24.92 -28.85 33.44
CA ARG A 15 25.77 -29.62 34.35
C ARG A 15 25.35 -29.28 35.77
N ALA A 16 24.75 -30.24 36.46
CA ALA A 16 24.33 -30.08 37.83
C ALA A 16 25.52 -29.57 38.69
N PRO A 17 25.34 -28.56 39.55
CA PRO A 17 26.38 -28.17 40.47
C PRO A 17 26.68 -29.35 41.37
N SER A 18 27.88 -29.92 41.23
CA SER A 18 28.37 -30.98 42.11
C SER A 18 28.36 -30.44 43.54
N LYS A 19 27.60 -31.11 44.40
CA LYS A 19 27.70 -30.93 45.84
C LYS A 19 29.04 -31.53 46.25
N ALA A 20 30.04 -30.73 46.49
CA ALA A 20 31.13 -30.96 47.44
C ALA A 20 32.17 -29.87 47.33
N GLY A 21 32.34 -29.10 48.39
CA GLY A 21 33.55 -28.50 48.90
C GLY A 21 34.68 -28.19 47.93
N ASP A 22 34.65 -26.95 47.39
CA ASP A 22 35.93 -26.27 47.21
C ASP A 22 35.71 -24.76 47.24
N SER A 23 36.00 -24.21 48.40
CA SER A 23 35.99 -22.79 48.69
C SER A 23 37.33 -22.17 48.29
N ALA A 24 37.72 -22.30 47.03
CA ALA A 24 38.91 -21.59 46.54
C ALA A 24 38.75 -21.25 45.07
N GLN A 25 38.81 -19.96 44.83
CA GLN A 25 38.99 -19.35 43.50
C GLN A 25 37.75 -19.07 42.70
N ARG A 26 36.79 -18.37 43.32
CA ARG A 26 35.77 -17.63 42.54
C ARG A 26 36.42 -16.47 41.79
N ARG A 27 37.06 -16.79 40.67
CA ARG A 27 37.39 -15.78 39.65
C ARG A 27 36.12 -14.99 39.39
N LYS A 28 36.22 -13.67 39.54
CA LYS A 28 35.17 -12.69 39.26
C LYS A 28 34.77 -12.69 37.77
N ASN A 29 34.14 -13.73 37.29
CA ASN A 29 33.65 -13.79 35.92
C ASN A 29 32.43 -12.91 35.80
N VAL A 30 32.54 -11.86 35.01
CA VAL A 30 31.43 -10.94 34.66
C VAL A 30 30.20 -11.76 34.19
N PHE A 31 30.44 -12.86 33.53
CA PHE A 31 29.43 -13.84 33.07
C PHE A 31 28.64 -14.46 34.24
N ALA A 32 29.29 -14.88 35.30
CA ALA A 32 28.61 -15.47 36.47
C ALA A 32 27.72 -14.45 37.19
N ARG A 33 28.15 -13.17 37.25
CA ARG A 33 27.35 -12.10 37.82
C ARG A 33 26.12 -11.76 36.93
N PHE A 34 26.29 -11.83 35.62
CA PHE A 34 25.19 -11.65 34.67
C PHE A 34 24.17 -12.78 34.79
N GLN A 35 24.63 -14.03 34.86
CA GLN A 35 23.78 -15.22 34.99
C GLN A 35 22.97 -15.17 36.28
N VAL A 36 23.58 -14.86 37.43
CA VAL A 36 22.86 -14.71 38.70
C VAL A 36 21.82 -13.57 38.67
N ARG A 37 22.18 -12.42 38.07
CA ARG A 37 21.18 -11.33 37.91
C ARG A 37 20.06 -11.71 36.99
N PHE A 38 20.35 -12.43 35.92
CA PHE A 38 19.33 -12.91 34.98
C PHE A 38 18.38 -13.90 35.66
N GLU A 39 18.93 -14.84 36.39
CA GLU A 39 18.19 -15.87 37.13
C GLU A 39 17.28 -15.23 38.20
N GLN A 40 17.80 -14.29 38.96
CA GLN A 40 17.00 -13.53 39.94
C GLN A 40 15.87 -12.74 39.28
N ARG A 41 16.13 -12.06 38.15
CA ARG A 41 15.09 -11.34 37.41
C ARG A 41 14.06 -12.28 36.80
N PHE A 42 14.51 -13.41 36.29
CA PHE A 42 13.61 -14.43 35.74
C PHE A 42 12.73 -15.06 36.80
N GLU A 43 13.30 -15.38 37.97
CA GLU A 43 12.51 -15.87 39.10
C GLU A 43 11.52 -14.84 39.63
N ALA A 44 11.92 -13.59 39.71
CA ALA A 44 11.00 -12.49 40.08
C ALA A 44 9.85 -12.34 39.07
N LEU A 45 10.16 -12.42 37.77
CA LEU A 45 9.17 -12.40 36.70
C LEU A 45 8.22 -13.61 36.79
N ARG A 46 8.76 -14.80 36.99
CA ARG A 46 7.98 -16.05 37.15
C ARG A 46 7.05 -15.97 38.35
N ASN A 47 7.52 -15.46 39.47
CA ASN A 47 6.72 -15.32 40.67
C ASN A 47 5.64 -14.27 40.51
N ARG A 48 5.94 -13.15 39.83
CA ARG A 48 4.95 -12.12 39.46
C ARG A 48 3.88 -12.68 38.54
N TYR A 49 4.27 -13.42 37.51
CA TYR A 49 3.34 -14.11 36.61
C TYR A 49 2.42 -15.08 37.36
N ARG A 50 3.00 -15.92 38.23
CA ARG A 50 2.23 -16.83 39.07
C ARG A 50 1.19 -16.10 39.95
N SER A 51 1.60 -15.01 40.58
CA SER A 51 0.69 -14.23 41.45
C SER A 51 -0.45 -13.58 40.64
N VAL A 52 -0.17 -13.06 39.43
CA VAL A 52 -1.18 -12.50 38.53
C VAL A 52 -2.14 -13.60 38.07
N LEU A 53 -1.62 -14.74 37.64
CA LEU A 53 -2.41 -15.88 37.20
C LEU A 53 -3.32 -16.40 38.32
N GLN A 54 -2.78 -16.53 39.52
CA GLN A 54 -3.55 -16.97 40.69
C GLN A 54 -4.66 -15.98 41.02
N ARG A 55 -4.40 -14.67 40.98
CA ARG A 55 -5.44 -13.63 41.17
C ARG A 55 -6.52 -13.69 40.09
N ALA A 56 -6.13 -13.92 38.83
CA ALA A 56 -7.05 -14.06 37.71
C ALA A 56 -7.97 -15.27 37.87
N ILE A 57 -7.42 -16.42 38.29
CA ILE A 57 -8.17 -17.65 38.53
C ILE A 57 -9.09 -17.50 39.75
N THR A 58 -8.60 -16.93 40.84
CA THR A 58 -9.40 -16.71 42.08
C THR A 58 -10.54 -15.74 41.81
N ASN A 59 -10.30 -14.66 41.07
CA ASN A 59 -11.30 -13.63 40.76
C ASN A 59 -11.90 -13.80 39.36
N ARG A 60 -12.03 -15.04 38.85
CA ARG A 60 -12.50 -15.33 37.49
C ARG A 60 -13.82 -14.62 37.11
N ARG A 61 -14.73 -14.44 38.08
CA ARG A 61 -16.01 -13.75 37.83
C ARG A 61 -15.84 -12.27 37.47
N ARG A 62 -14.77 -11.63 37.91
CA ARG A 62 -14.44 -10.22 37.54
C ARG A 62 -13.46 -10.16 36.36
N PHE A 63 -12.53 -11.09 36.32
CA PHE A 63 -11.50 -11.12 35.28
C PHE A 63 -12.10 -11.39 33.88
N LEU A 64 -13.02 -12.37 33.79
CA LEU A 64 -13.62 -12.76 32.53
C LEU A 64 -14.38 -11.62 31.83
N PRO A 65 -15.29 -10.86 32.51
CA PRO A 65 -15.97 -9.76 31.82
C PRO A 65 -15.06 -8.60 31.50
N ILE A 66 -14.01 -8.31 32.30
CA ILE A 66 -13.02 -7.27 31.98
C ILE A 66 -12.23 -7.67 30.75
N TYR A 67 -11.78 -8.92 30.66
CA TYR A 67 -11.06 -9.43 29.51
C TYR A 67 -11.93 -9.39 28.24
N LEU A 68 -13.19 -9.81 28.36
CA LEU A 68 -14.15 -9.76 27.24
C LEU A 68 -14.42 -8.33 26.79
N ALA A 69 -14.58 -7.40 27.73
CA ALA A 69 -14.75 -5.97 27.43
C ALA A 69 -13.51 -5.40 26.71
N LEU A 70 -12.32 -5.80 27.14
CA LEU A 70 -11.07 -5.39 26.45
C LEU A 70 -10.99 -5.94 25.02
N CYS A 71 -11.37 -7.21 24.81
CA CYS A 71 -11.45 -7.80 23.47
C CYS A 71 -12.48 -7.07 22.59
N LEU A 72 -13.66 -6.77 23.12
CA LEU A 72 -14.66 -6.01 22.37
C LEU A 72 -14.20 -4.58 22.06
N ALA A 73 -13.53 -3.92 23.00
CA ALA A 73 -12.92 -2.61 22.77
C ALA A 73 -11.84 -2.67 21.69
N SER A 74 -11.03 -3.75 21.65
CA SER A 74 -10.05 -3.95 20.58
C SER A 74 -10.71 -4.14 19.21
N LEU A 75 -11.82 -4.88 19.16
CA LEU A 75 -12.60 -5.02 17.91
C LEU A 75 -13.21 -3.69 17.44
N ALA A 76 -13.60 -2.82 18.38
CA ALA A 76 -14.11 -1.49 18.05
C ALA A 76 -13.04 -0.57 17.43
N LEU A 77 -11.75 -0.90 17.52
CA LEU A 77 -10.67 -0.18 16.87
C LEU A 77 -10.49 -0.56 15.40
N ILE A 78 -11.06 -1.69 14.94
CA ILE A 78 -10.92 -2.15 13.54
C ILE A 78 -11.36 -1.10 12.52
N PRO A 79 -12.46 -0.36 12.68
CA PRO A 79 -12.86 0.67 11.74
C PRO A 79 -11.87 1.85 11.63
N PHE A 80 -11.07 2.07 12.67
CA PHE A 80 -10.04 3.12 12.70
C PHE A 80 -8.69 2.65 12.15
N ALA A 81 -8.51 1.33 11.98
CA ALA A 81 -7.34 0.78 11.31
C ALA A 81 -7.47 1.04 9.81
N GLY A 82 -6.44 1.62 9.20
CA GLY A 82 -6.38 1.80 7.76
C GLY A 82 -6.57 0.45 7.05
N ARG A 83 -7.26 0.49 5.90
CA ARG A 83 -7.53 -0.71 5.09
C ARG A 83 -6.54 -0.87 3.93
N ASP A 84 -5.74 0.17 3.66
CA ASP A 84 -4.83 0.18 2.54
C ASP A 84 -3.48 -0.41 2.97
N PHE A 85 -3.16 -1.56 2.40
CA PHE A 85 -1.86 -2.20 2.58
C PHE A 85 -0.76 -1.41 1.84
N PHE A 86 -1.10 -0.86 0.67
CA PHE A 86 -0.27 0.06 -0.09
C PHE A 86 -1.04 1.36 -0.27
N PRO A 87 -0.79 2.40 0.54
CA PRO A 87 -1.44 3.68 0.35
C PRO A 87 -1.03 4.27 -1.01
N ALA A 88 -2.01 4.83 -1.73
CA ALA A 88 -1.75 5.56 -2.96
C ALA A 88 -0.81 6.73 -2.65
N VAL A 89 0.28 6.84 -3.42
CA VAL A 89 1.25 7.93 -3.30
C VAL A 89 0.83 9.04 -4.27
N ASP A 90 0.71 10.25 -3.77
CA ASP A 90 0.50 11.42 -4.64
C ASP A 90 1.82 11.76 -5.33
N THR A 91 1.95 11.33 -6.58
CA THR A 91 3.15 11.55 -7.41
C THR A 91 3.16 12.92 -8.07
N GLY A 92 2.08 13.70 -7.97
CA GLY A 92 1.93 14.95 -8.70
C GLY A 92 1.76 14.75 -10.21
N GLU A 93 1.37 13.55 -10.65
CA GLU A 93 1.12 13.23 -12.05
C GLU A 93 -0.36 12.93 -12.29
N ILE A 94 -0.90 13.45 -13.38
CA ILE A 94 -2.26 13.15 -13.87
C ILE A 94 -2.10 12.56 -15.25
N ARG A 95 -2.61 11.33 -15.44
CA ARG A 95 -2.67 10.68 -16.75
C ARG A 95 -4.13 10.65 -17.20
N LEU A 96 -4.40 11.30 -18.31
CA LEU A 96 -5.73 11.42 -18.90
C LEU A 96 -5.72 10.79 -20.28
N HIS A 97 -6.46 9.72 -20.47
CA HIS A 97 -6.75 9.16 -21.77
C HIS A 97 -8.03 9.82 -22.32
N LEU A 98 -7.93 10.31 -23.55
CA LEU A 98 -9.01 10.94 -24.30
C LEU A 98 -9.35 10.06 -25.49
N ARG A 99 -10.60 9.75 -25.68
CA ARG A 99 -11.11 9.08 -26.90
C ARG A 99 -12.19 9.93 -27.55
N ALA A 100 -11.86 10.43 -28.71
CA ALA A 100 -12.77 11.17 -29.58
C ALA A 100 -13.74 10.20 -30.31
N PRO A 101 -14.78 10.70 -30.99
CA PRO A 101 -15.66 9.88 -31.82
C PRO A 101 -14.90 9.08 -32.86
N THR A 102 -15.27 7.80 -33.02
CA THR A 102 -14.61 6.85 -33.93
C THR A 102 -14.53 7.41 -35.37
N GLY A 103 -13.34 7.30 -35.96
CA GLY A 103 -13.07 7.77 -37.31
C GLY A 103 -12.63 9.24 -37.39
N MET A 104 -12.38 9.89 -36.26
CA MET A 104 -11.81 11.25 -36.24
C MET A 104 -10.37 11.19 -36.80
N ARG A 105 -10.02 12.18 -37.63
CA ARG A 105 -8.69 12.31 -38.18
C ARG A 105 -7.71 12.82 -37.14
N ILE A 106 -6.46 12.42 -37.24
CA ILE A 106 -5.42 12.77 -36.28
C ILE A 106 -5.24 14.28 -36.11
N GLU A 107 -5.42 15.06 -37.17
CA GLU A 107 -5.31 16.52 -37.13
C GLU A 107 -6.45 17.15 -36.31
N GLU A 108 -7.66 16.56 -36.38
CA GLU A 108 -8.79 17.00 -35.59
C GLU A 108 -8.67 16.55 -34.14
N THR A 109 -8.13 15.36 -33.92
CA THR A 109 -7.81 14.89 -32.56
C THR A 109 -6.76 15.78 -31.90
N ALA A 110 -5.73 16.19 -32.65
CA ALA A 110 -4.73 17.13 -32.15
C ALA A 110 -5.35 18.47 -31.74
N ARG A 111 -6.22 19.02 -32.56
CA ARG A 111 -6.91 20.27 -32.24
C ARG A 111 -7.81 20.11 -30.99
N LEU A 112 -8.53 18.99 -30.91
CA LEU A 112 -9.35 18.68 -29.72
C LEU A 112 -8.47 18.56 -28.46
N THR A 113 -7.31 17.93 -28.57
CA THR A 113 -6.34 17.80 -27.46
C THR A 113 -5.87 19.17 -26.98
N ASP A 114 -5.55 20.10 -27.90
CA ASP A 114 -5.18 21.48 -27.57
C ASP A 114 -6.32 22.21 -26.83
N GLU A 115 -7.58 22.02 -27.24
CA GLU A 115 -8.75 22.60 -26.56
C GLU A 115 -8.93 22.00 -25.15
N VAL A 116 -8.74 20.69 -25.01
CA VAL A 116 -8.79 20.01 -23.71
C VAL A 116 -7.66 20.51 -22.79
N GLU A 117 -6.45 20.65 -23.30
CA GLU A 117 -5.34 21.23 -22.52
C GLU A 117 -5.64 22.67 -22.08
N ALA A 118 -6.18 23.50 -22.98
CA ALA A 118 -6.59 24.85 -22.62
C ALA A 118 -7.61 24.83 -21.46
N LYS A 119 -8.52 23.85 -21.46
CA LYS A 119 -9.49 23.66 -20.38
C LYS A 119 -8.82 23.17 -19.09
N ILE A 120 -7.88 22.23 -19.17
CA ILE A 120 -7.07 21.77 -18.03
C ILE A 120 -6.36 22.96 -17.37
N ARG A 121 -5.80 23.87 -18.15
CA ARG A 121 -5.13 25.10 -17.64
C ARG A 121 -6.07 26.05 -16.89
N THR A 122 -7.38 25.98 -17.13
CA THR A 122 -8.35 26.77 -16.34
C THR A 122 -8.61 26.19 -14.94
N VAL A 123 -8.44 24.86 -14.79
CA VAL A 123 -8.64 24.14 -13.52
C VAL A 123 -7.34 24.09 -12.72
N ILE A 124 -6.24 23.78 -13.38
CA ILE A 124 -4.91 23.69 -12.76
C ILE A 124 -4.13 24.96 -13.15
N PRO A 125 -3.81 25.84 -12.20
CA PRO A 125 -3.04 27.05 -12.49
C PRO A 125 -1.67 26.72 -13.09
N GLN A 126 -1.25 27.48 -14.10
CA GLN A 126 0.04 27.29 -14.76
C GLN A 126 1.24 27.39 -13.79
N SER A 127 1.08 28.12 -12.70
CA SER A 127 2.10 28.18 -11.63
C SER A 127 2.36 26.84 -10.96
N GLN A 128 1.39 25.92 -10.96
CA GLN A 128 1.48 24.58 -10.37
C GLN A 128 1.81 23.49 -11.38
N GLN A 129 1.76 23.79 -12.68
CA GLN A 129 2.16 22.86 -13.73
C GLN A 129 3.68 22.92 -13.94
N ALA A 130 4.32 21.76 -14.01
CA ALA A 130 5.73 21.63 -14.37
C ALA A 130 5.89 21.33 -15.87
N ALA A 131 5.08 20.39 -16.37
CA ALA A 131 5.07 19.99 -17.79
C ALA A 131 3.68 19.44 -18.16
N VAL A 132 3.33 19.58 -19.44
CA VAL A 132 2.22 18.89 -20.06
C VAL A 132 2.79 18.21 -21.29
N LEU A 133 2.53 16.93 -21.44
CA LEU A 133 2.96 16.09 -22.56
C LEU A 133 1.73 15.38 -23.12
N ASP A 134 1.54 15.47 -24.40
CA ASP A 134 0.50 14.77 -25.13
C ASP A 134 1.08 13.75 -26.11
N ASN A 135 0.40 12.63 -26.25
CA ASN A 135 0.68 11.60 -27.25
C ASN A 135 -0.61 11.35 -28.03
N ILE A 136 -0.63 11.71 -29.32
CA ILE A 136 -1.84 11.69 -30.14
C ILE A 136 -1.76 10.53 -31.13
N GLY A 137 -2.81 9.71 -31.14
CA GLY A 137 -2.90 8.53 -31.98
C GLY A 137 -2.11 7.34 -31.46
N VAL A 138 -1.93 6.34 -32.32
CA VAL A 138 -1.22 5.11 -31.98
C VAL A 138 0.31 5.34 -32.03
N PRO A 139 1.06 4.93 -31.01
CA PRO A 139 2.52 5.03 -31.04
C PRO A 139 3.12 4.31 -32.26
N VAL A 140 4.06 4.96 -32.95
CA VAL A 140 4.72 4.41 -34.17
C VAL A 140 5.59 3.19 -33.84
N SER A 141 6.11 3.10 -32.60
CA SER A 141 6.97 2.01 -32.14
C SER A 141 6.15 0.91 -31.47
N GLY A 142 6.31 -0.34 -31.93
CA GLY A 142 5.71 -1.51 -31.28
C GLY A 142 6.16 -1.69 -29.82
N ILE A 143 7.36 -1.20 -29.45
CA ILE A 143 7.84 -1.20 -28.07
C ILE A 143 7.00 -0.24 -27.24
N ASN A 144 6.78 0.97 -27.71
CA ASN A 144 5.98 1.96 -26.99
C ASN A 144 4.53 1.50 -26.86
N LEU A 145 3.96 0.86 -27.87
CA LEU A 145 2.62 0.28 -27.83
C LEU A 145 2.53 -0.83 -26.77
N THR A 146 3.57 -1.65 -26.61
CA THR A 146 3.59 -2.73 -25.61
C THR A 146 3.62 -2.20 -24.16
N TYR A 147 4.23 -1.04 -23.97
CA TYR A 147 4.30 -0.39 -22.65
C TYR A 147 3.19 0.64 -22.41
N ASP A 148 2.33 0.84 -23.39
CA ASP A 148 1.19 1.73 -23.23
C ASP A 148 0.08 1.03 -22.43
N SER A 149 -0.38 1.68 -21.38
CA SER A 149 -1.45 1.18 -20.49
C SER A 149 -2.82 1.78 -20.80
N SER A 150 -2.91 2.64 -21.81
CA SER A 150 -4.16 3.29 -22.23
C SER A 150 -4.88 2.56 -23.36
N ASP A 151 -4.23 1.57 -23.96
CA ASP A 151 -4.74 0.78 -25.10
C ASP A 151 -5.28 1.65 -26.26
N PRO A 152 -4.45 2.54 -26.86
CA PRO A 152 -4.88 3.35 -27.98
C PRO A 152 -5.22 2.47 -29.18
N ILE A 153 -6.39 2.71 -29.80
CA ILE A 153 -6.91 1.91 -30.90
C ILE A 153 -6.66 2.60 -32.25
N GLY A 154 -6.71 3.91 -32.30
CA GLY A 154 -6.65 4.64 -33.56
C GLY A 154 -6.21 6.09 -33.45
N SER A 155 -6.45 6.83 -34.53
CA SER A 155 -6.13 8.26 -34.63
C SER A 155 -7.00 9.13 -33.75
N GLU A 156 -8.11 8.59 -33.27
CA GLU A 156 -9.06 9.24 -32.39
C GLU A 156 -8.67 9.23 -30.88
N ASP A 157 -7.62 8.52 -30.53
CA ASP A 157 -7.12 8.42 -29.15
C ASP A 157 -6.01 9.45 -28.89
N ALA A 158 -5.95 9.97 -27.68
CA ALA A 158 -4.86 10.78 -27.19
C ALA A 158 -4.65 10.59 -25.69
N ASP A 159 -3.39 10.61 -25.27
CA ASP A 159 -2.99 10.56 -23.86
C ASP A 159 -2.36 11.89 -23.48
N ILE A 160 -2.89 12.51 -22.44
CA ILE A 160 -2.37 13.76 -21.88
C ILE A 160 -1.79 13.47 -20.51
N MET A 161 -0.51 13.75 -20.33
CA MET A 161 0.20 13.66 -19.05
C MET A 161 0.49 15.05 -18.52
N VAL A 162 -0.04 15.35 -17.33
CA VAL A 162 0.21 16.61 -16.64
C VAL A 162 1.05 16.34 -15.41
N THR A 163 2.26 16.89 -15.40
CA THR A 163 3.16 16.83 -14.25
C THR A 163 3.01 18.12 -13.44
N LEU A 164 2.74 17.99 -12.16
CA LEU A 164 2.61 19.09 -11.22
C LEU A 164 3.95 19.37 -10.52
N LYS A 165 4.15 20.61 -10.08
CA LYS A 165 5.29 20.98 -9.25
C LYS A 165 5.16 20.39 -7.84
N PRO A 166 6.26 20.24 -7.07
CA PRO A 166 6.20 19.64 -5.73
C PRO A 166 5.24 20.30 -4.74
N ASP A 167 4.96 21.58 -4.91
CA ASP A 167 4.07 22.36 -4.04
C ASP A 167 2.66 22.48 -4.66
N HIS A 168 2.03 21.33 -4.91
CA HIS A 168 0.69 21.24 -5.49
C HIS A 168 -0.37 20.83 -4.46
N LYS A 169 -1.64 21.15 -4.75
CA LYS A 169 -2.78 20.60 -4.02
C LYS A 169 -2.91 19.09 -4.33
N PRO A 170 -3.57 18.30 -3.46
CA PRO A 170 -3.75 16.89 -3.71
C PRO A 170 -4.28 16.59 -5.12
N THR A 171 -3.56 15.76 -5.87
CA THR A 171 -3.85 15.41 -7.27
C THR A 171 -5.27 14.89 -7.44
N ALA A 172 -5.77 14.12 -6.45
CA ALA A 172 -7.14 13.60 -6.46
C ALA A 172 -8.21 14.69 -6.54
N GLN A 173 -7.97 15.87 -5.97
CA GLN A 173 -8.91 17.01 -6.05
C GLN A 173 -8.96 17.58 -7.47
N TYR A 174 -7.81 17.69 -8.14
CA TYR A 174 -7.76 18.13 -9.53
C TYR A 174 -8.43 17.12 -10.45
N VAL A 175 -8.18 15.83 -10.27
CA VAL A 175 -8.82 14.76 -11.05
C VAL A 175 -10.35 14.80 -10.92
N ALA A 176 -10.87 14.99 -9.70
CA ALA A 176 -12.32 15.12 -9.49
C ALA A 176 -12.90 16.32 -10.24
N GLN A 177 -12.27 17.50 -10.12
CA GLN A 177 -12.71 18.72 -10.81
C GLN A 177 -12.62 18.59 -12.33
N LEU A 178 -11.50 18.02 -12.84
CA LEU A 178 -11.32 17.82 -14.28
C LEU A 178 -12.36 16.86 -14.85
N ARG A 179 -12.72 15.80 -14.12
CA ARG A 179 -13.75 14.85 -14.56
C ARG A 179 -15.10 15.53 -14.77
N ASP A 180 -15.49 16.41 -13.88
CA ASP A 180 -16.77 17.14 -14.00
C ASP A 180 -16.72 18.18 -15.13
N VAL A 181 -15.63 18.94 -15.21
CA VAL A 181 -15.48 20.03 -16.19
C VAL A 181 -15.33 19.49 -17.61
N LEU A 182 -14.51 18.44 -17.83
CA LEU A 182 -14.25 17.91 -19.16
C LEU A 182 -15.48 17.20 -19.73
N ASN A 183 -16.15 16.36 -18.96
CA ASN A 183 -17.37 15.68 -19.39
C ASN A 183 -18.49 16.67 -19.76
N THR A 184 -18.54 17.82 -19.09
CA THR A 184 -19.52 18.87 -19.40
C THR A 184 -19.16 19.69 -20.64
N ALA A 185 -17.85 19.98 -20.81
CA ALA A 185 -17.35 20.84 -21.88
C ALA A 185 -17.26 20.13 -23.23
N PHE A 186 -17.02 18.83 -23.26
CA PHE A 186 -16.78 18.05 -24.48
C PHE A 186 -17.76 16.86 -24.58
N PRO A 187 -19.03 17.09 -24.89
CA PRO A 187 -20.01 16.03 -25.10
C PRO A 187 -19.60 15.15 -26.29
N GLY A 188 -19.64 13.82 -26.11
CA GLY A 188 -19.27 12.85 -27.13
C GLY A 188 -17.79 12.44 -27.13
N VAL A 189 -16.97 13.00 -26.25
CA VAL A 189 -15.61 12.59 -25.98
C VAL A 189 -15.57 11.79 -24.69
N THR A 190 -14.86 10.66 -24.70
CA THR A 190 -14.69 9.84 -23.50
C THR A 190 -13.38 10.19 -22.80
N PHE A 191 -13.43 10.42 -21.51
CA PHE A 191 -12.25 10.70 -20.68
C PHE A 191 -12.05 9.63 -19.64
N ALA A 192 -10.85 9.03 -19.58
CA ALA A 192 -10.45 8.06 -18.58
C ALA A 192 -9.21 8.56 -17.84
N PHE A 193 -9.27 8.62 -16.52
CA PHE A 193 -8.12 8.96 -15.68
C PHE A 193 -7.43 7.68 -15.26
N LEU A 194 -6.18 7.51 -15.71
CA LEU A 194 -5.36 6.34 -15.47
C LEU A 194 -4.54 6.49 -14.18
N PRO A 195 -4.19 5.39 -13.50
CA PRO A 195 -3.28 5.43 -12.36
C PRO A 195 -1.91 5.98 -12.80
N ALA A 196 -1.45 7.03 -12.13
CA ALA A 196 -0.15 7.62 -12.40
C ALA A 196 0.96 7.07 -11.49
N ASP A 197 0.59 6.51 -10.32
CA ASP A 197 1.54 5.94 -9.38
C ASP A 197 1.90 4.49 -9.72
N ILE A 198 3.19 4.16 -9.60
CA ILE A 198 3.74 2.82 -9.90
C ILE A 198 3.09 1.75 -9.02
N VAL A 199 2.76 2.07 -7.78
CA VAL A 199 2.14 1.12 -6.84
C VAL A 199 0.78 0.66 -7.36
N SER A 200 -0.10 1.60 -7.74
CA SER A 200 -1.40 1.28 -8.34
C SER A 200 -1.26 0.53 -9.66
N GLN A 201 -0.29 0.90 -10.51
CA GLN A 201 -0.03 0.18 -11.77
C GLN A 201 0.39 -1.28 -11.53
N ILE A 202 1.28 -1.53 -10.56
CA ILE A 202 1.72 -2.90 -10.22
C ILE A 202 0.56 -3.69 -9.62
N LEU A 203 -0.22 -3.11 -8.71
CA LEU A 203 -1.36 -3.78 -8.06
C LEU A 203 -2.47 -4.11 -9.07
N ASN A 204 -2.65 -3.30 -10.09
CA ASN A 204 -3.59 -3.54 -11.17
C ASN A 204 -3.04 -4.47 -12.27
N PHE A 205 -1.82 -5.02 -12.09
CA PHE A 205 -1.17 -5.87 -13.10
C PHE A 205 -1.03 -5.20 -14.48
N GLY A 206 -0.84 -3.88 -14.51
CA GLY A 206 -0.76 -3.09 -15.74
C GLY A 206 -2.11 -2.76 -16.38
N LEU A 207 -3.23 -3.16 -15.78
CA LEU A 207 -4.56 -2.79 -16.27
C LEU A 207 -4.85 -1.30 -15.99
N PRO A 208 -5.59 -0.63 -16.90
CA PRO A 208 -5.91 0.80 -16.77
C PRO A 208 -6.86 1.13 -15.61
N ALA A 209 -7.53 0.12 -15.06
CA ALA A 209 -8.48 0.28 -13.97
C ALA A 209 -8.41 -0.90 -12.96
N PRO A 210 -8.76 -0.69 -11.68
CA PRO A 210 -8.79 -1.75 -10.67
C PRO A 210 -9.92 -2.76 -10.87
N ILE A 211 -10.88 -2.46 -11.76
CA ILE A 211 -12.00 -3.34 -12.12
C ILE A 211 -11.99 -3.51 -13.63
N ASP A 212 -11.72 -4.73 -14.10
CA ASP A 212 -11.80 -5.10 -15.49
C ASP A 212 -12.99 -6.06 -15.71
N VAL A 213 -13.90 -5.70 -16.62
CA VAL A 213 -15.07 -6.52 -16.97
C VAL A 213 -14.91 -7.04 -18.38
N GLN A 214 -14.52 -8.30 -18.50
CA GLN A 214 -14.34 -8.95 -19.79
C GLN A 214 -15.60 -9.72 -20.20
N ILE A 215 -16.16 -9.37 -21.35
CA ILE A 215 -17.29 -10.06 -21.94
C ILE A 215 -16.77 -10.93 -23.08
N VAL A 216 -16.79 -12.25 -22.88
CA VAL A 216 -16.36 -13.23 -23.89
C VAL A 216 -17.58 -13.88 -24.50
N GLY A 217 -17.73 -13.81 -25.82
CA GLY A 217 -18.82 -14.43 -26.55
C GLY A 217 -18.36 -15.06 -27.87
N ASN A 218 -19.02 -16.14 -28.28
CA ASN A 218 -18.74 -16.84 -29.54
C ASN A 218 -19.50 -16.29 -30.76
N LYS A 219 -20.36 -15.28 -30.57
CA LYS A 219 -21.12 -14.64 -31.64
C LYS A 219 -20.95 -13.13 -31.52
N LEU A 220 -20.33 -12.55 -32.54
CA LEU A 220 -20.44 -11.13 -32.84
C LEU A 220 -21.79 -10.93 -33.49
N ALA A 221 -22.67 -10.15 -32.85
CA ALA A 221 -23.97 -9.78 -33.41
C ALA A 221 -23.80 -8.74 -34.49
#